data_af8a530d441d5c53e0d49850cbee6b7a
#
_entry.id   af8a530d441d5c53e0d49850cbee6b7a
#
_cell.length_a   1.000
_cell.length_b   1.000
_cell.length_c   1.000
_cell.angle_alpha   90.00
_cell.angle_beta   90.00
_cell.angle_gamma   90.00
#
_symmetry.space_group_name_H-M   'P 1'
#
loop_
_entity.id
_entity.type
_entity.pdbx_description
1 polymer ?
#
loop_
_entity_poly.entity_id
_entity_poly.type
_entity_poly.pdbx_seq_one_letter_code
_entity_poly.pdbx_strand_id
1 'polypeptide(L)'
;MANVRVLVSGATGKMGQHTINAVNRESHLDLVGGTCLTDSGTEIQLADGTSVPLSTNLGTLLDSTKPDVVIDFTNAHAVMANADMIISKGIHCVIGASGINSSELATLEQLQLKHGVGVAVIPMFAIGAVVLKKLASEASKFFDYVDIIEAHHEQKIDAPSGFAMDLARMLSETKEYDRNQVEVESIPNSRGGELNGVSIHLSLIHI
;
A
#
# COMPACT_ATOMS: atom_id res chain seq x y z
N MET A 1 -24.50 -17.82 -0.19
CA MET A 1 -23.36 -17.73 -1.16
C MET A 1 -22.18 -18.42 -0.52
N ALA A 2 -21.27 -19.03 -1.28
CA ALA A 2 -20.02 -19.53 -0.72
C ALA A 2 -19.18 -18.34 -0.21
N ASN A 3 -18.43 -18.56 0.86
CA ASN A 3 -17.51 -17.54 1.39
C ASN A 3 -16.35 -17.29 0.40
N VAL A 4 -15.79 -16.09 0.43
CA VAL A 4 -14.59 -15.72 -0.34
C VAL A 4 -13.36 -16.27 0.37
N ARG A 5 -12.56 -17.06 -0.32
CA ARG A 5 -11.34 -17.69 0.20
C ARG A 5 -10.16 -16.72 0.09
N VAL A 6 -9.64 -16.29 1.23
CA VAL A 6 -8.58 -15.26 1.32
C VAL A 6 -7.25 -15.88 1.74
N LEU A 7 -6.18 -15.60 1.02
CA LEU A 7 -4.80 -15.85 1.44
C LEU A 7 -4.10 -14.53 1.72
N VAL A 8 -3.29 -14.46 2.79
CA VAL A 8 -2.53 -13.27 3.16
C VAL A 8 -1.04 -13.49 2.89
N SER A 9 -0.47 -12.74 1.95
CA SER A 9 0.97 -12.71 1.71
C SER A 9 1.64 -11.67 2.60
N GLY A 10 2.73 -12.06 3.28
CA GLY A 10 3.33 -11.26 4.36
C GLY A 10 2.59 -11.40 5.70
N ALA A 11 2.02 -12.57 5.96
CA ALA A 11 1.15 -12.91 7.11
C ALA A 11 1.76 -12.62 8.49
N THR A 12 3.08 -12.76 8.63
CA THR A 12 3.80 -12.54 9.90
C THR A 12 4.17 -11.07 10.15
N GLY A 13 4.03 -10.21 9.13
CA GLY A 13 4.24 -8.77 9.26
C GLY A 13 3.12 -8.07 10.04
N LYS A 14 3.37 -6.83 10.49
CA LYS A 14 2.41 -6.04 11.26
C LYS A 14 1.04 -5.92 10.54
N MET A 15 1.04 -5.53 9.27
CA MET A 15 -0.21 -5.41 8.49
C MET A 15 -0.82 -6.78 8.18
N GLY A 16 -0.01 -7.80 7.89
CA GLY A 16 -0.48 -9.16 7.67
C GLY A 16 -1.29 -9.70 8.85
N GLN A 17 -0.79 -9.54 10.07
CA GLN A 17 -1.50 -9.96 11.29
C GLN A 17 -2.81 -9.20 11.52
N HIS A 18 -2.83 -7.89 11.26
CA HIS A 18 -4.08 -7.11 11.32
C HIS A 18 -5.09 -7.59 10.27
N THR A 19 -4.62 -7.92 9.08
CA THR A 19 -5.46 -8.43 7.99
C THR A 19 -6.03 -9.81 8.31
N ILE A 20 -5.22 -10.73 8.83
CA ILE A 20 -5.66 -12.05 9.31
C ILE A 20 -6.80 -11.89 10.32
N ASN A 21 -6.59 -11.04 11.33
CA ASN A 21 -7.61 -10.78 12.34
C ASN A 21 -8.89 -10.14 11.76
N ALA A 22 -8.76 -9.27 10.76
CA ALA A 22 -9.91 -8.66 10.10
C ALA A 22 -10.69 -9.69 9.28
N VAL A 23 -10.00 -10.48 8.45
CA VAL A 23 -10.61 -11.56 7.64
C VAL A 23 -11.34 -12.56 8.54
N ASN A 24 -10.72 -12.99 9.64
CA ASN A 24 -11.30 -13.98 10.55
C ASN A 24 -12.54 -13.47 11.33
N ARG A 25 -12.79 -12.16 11.35
CA ARG A 25 -14.01 -11.57 11.98
C ARG A 25 -15.18 -11.50 11.02
N GLU A 26 -14.95 -11.60 9.72
CA GLU A 26 -15.97 -11.43 8.70
C GLU A 26 -16.57 -12.78 8.31
N SER A 27 -17.87 -12.96 8.56
CA SER A 27 -18.57 -14.23 8.36
C SER A 27 -18.68 -14.70 6.90
N HIS A 28 -18.37 -13.83 5.95
CA HIS A 28 -18.41 -14.11 4.52
C HIS A 28 -17.00 -14.31 3.89
N LEU A 29 -15.96 -14.30 4.73
CA LEU A 29 -14.57 -14.52 4.34
C LEU A 29 -14.03 -15.76 5.04
N ASP A 30 -13.25 -16.57 4.33
CA ASP A 30 -12.52 -17.72 4.86
C ASP A 30 -11.02 -17.48 4.69
N LEU A 31 -10.28 -17.32 5.78
CA LEU A 31 -8.84 -17.33 5.72
C LEU A 31 -8.36 -18.75 5.40
N VAL A 32 -7.63 -18.93 4.30
CA VAL A 32 -7.20 -20.25 3.83
C VAL A 32 -5.69 -20.49 3.91
N GLY A 33 -4.91 -19.48 4.27
CA GLY A 33 -3.47 -19.59 4.47
C GLY A 33 -2.75 -18.25 4.48
N GLY A 34 -1.44 -18.30 4.73
CA GLY A 34 -0.58 -17.12 4.69
C GLY A 34 0.86 -17.43 4.31
N THR A 35 1.57 -16.42 3.77
CA THR A 35 3.01 -16.55 3.53
C THR A 35 3.81 -15.71 4.49
N CYS A 36 5.05 -16.14 4.74
CA CYS A 36 6.06 -15.43 5.53
C CYS A 36 7.41 -15.41 4.79
N LEU A 37 8.28 -14.47 5.17
CA LEU A 37 9.61 -14.33 4.55
C LEU A 37 10.58 -15.41 5.06
N THR A 38 10.52 -15.68 6.36
CA THR A 38 11.39 -16.65 7.04
C THR A 38 10.54 -17.75 7.63
N ASP A 39 11.13 -18.91 7.87
CA ASP A 39 10.46 -20.02 8.53
C ASP A 39 10.01 -19.58 9.94
N SER A 40 8.71 -19.42 10.09
CA SER A 40 8.03 -18.97 11.32
C SER A 40 7.02 -20.03 11.80
N GLY A 41 7.22 -21.28 11.40
CA GLY A 41 6.29 -22.38 11.63
C GLY A 41 5.48 -22.72 10.39
N THR A 42 4.62 -23.71 10.50
CA THR A 42 3.83 -24.26 9.39
C THR A 42 2.36 -23.87 9.41
N GLU A 43 1.92 -23.20 10.48
CA GLU A 43 0.51 -22.84 10.70
C GLU A 43 0.34 -21.47 11.37
N ILE A 44 -0.77 -20.83 11.07
CA ILE A 44 -1.27 -19.63 11.75
C ILE A 44 -2.41 -20.07 12.64
N GLN A 45 -2.28 -19.85 13.94
CA GLN A 45 -3.36 -20.08 14.91
C GLN A 45 -4.36 -18.93 14.88
N LEU A 46 -5.65 -19.26 14.77
CA LEU A 46 -6.74 -18.29 14.75
C LEU A 46 -7.40 -18.16 16.13
N ALA A 47 -8.11 -17.05 16.35
CA ALA A 47 -8.71 -16.76 17.65
C ALA A 47 -9.82 -17.75 18.05
N ASP A 48 -10.42 -18.45 17.10
CA ASP A 48 -11.43 -19.49 17.31
C ASP A 48 -10.85 -20.88 17.61
N GLY A 49 -9.51 -20.99 17.69
CA GLY A 49 -8.80 -22.24 17.96
C GLY A 49 -8.51 -23.09 16.71
N THR A 50 -8.94 -22.67 15.55
CA THR A 50 -8.57 -23.32 14.29
C THR A 50 -7.20 -22.86 13.79
N SER A 51 -6.62 -23.55 12.81
CA SER A 51 -5.38 -23.13 12.18
C SER A 51 -5.45 -23.20 10.66
N VAL A 52 -4.63 -22.39 10.00
CA VAL A 52 -4.47 -22.38 8.55
C VAL A 52 -2.98 -22.49 8.19
N PRO A 53 -2.63 -23.04 7.02
CA PRO A 53 -1.24 -23.26 6.64
C PRO A 53 -0.47 -21.94 6.48
N LEU A 54 0.79 -21.96 6.95
CA LEU A 54 1.79 -20.90 6.76
C LEU A 54 2.98 -21.50 5.99
N SER A 55 3.49 -20.79 5.01
CA SER A 55 4.65 -21.24 4.21
C SER A 55 5.47 -20.06 3.71
N THR A 56 6.75 -20.31 3.46
CA THR A 56 7.59 -19.35 2.71
C THR A 56 7.39 -19.44 1.20
N ASN A 57 6.67 -20.45 0.70
CA ASN A 57 6.44 -20.67 -0.73
C ASN A 57 5.00 -20.33 -1.11
N LEU A 58 4.81 -19.17 -1.74
CA LEU A 58 3.51 -18.70 -2.20
C LEU A 58 2.90 -19.66 -3.23
N GLY A 59 3.68 -20.13 -4.21
CA GLY A 59 3.18 -21.01 -5.27
C GLY A 59 2.56 -22.29 -4.74
N THR A 60 3.21 -22.93 -3.77
CA THR A 60 2.70 -24.13 -3.10
C THR A 60 1.37 -23.87 -2.39
N LEU A 61 1.26 -22.72 -1.69
CA LEU A 61 0.01 -22.36 -0.99
C LEU A 61 -1.12 -22.06 -1.98
N LEU A 62 -0.85 -21.34 -3.07
CA LEU A 62 -1.87 -21.06 -4.09
C LEU A 62 -2.46 -22.36 -4.66
N ASP A 63 -1.60 -23.37 -4.92
CA ASP A 63 -2.04 -24.64 -5.49
C ASP A 63 -2.81 -25.51 -4.49
N SER A 64 -2.40 -25.53 -3.23
CA SER A 64 -3.02 -26.35 -2.18
C SER A 64 -4.29 -25.72 -1.60
N THR A 65 -4.30 -24.40 -1.41
CA THR A 65 -5.42 -23.71 -0.75
C THR A 65 -6.44 -23.14 -1.73
N LYS A 66 -6.08 -22.92 -3.00
CA LYS A 66 -6.94 -22.37 -4.07
C LYS A 66 -7.75 -21.16 -3.59
N PRO A 67 -7.10 -20.05 -3.21
CA PRO A 67 -7.79 -18.85 -2.77
C PRO A 67 -8.52 -18.18 -3.94
N ASP A 68 -9.60 -17.45 -3.65
CA ASP A 68 -10.26 -16.57 -4.60
C ASP A 68 -9.53 -15.25 -4.73
N VAL A 69 -8.92 -14.79 -3.61
CA VAL A 69 -8.18 -13.53 -3.54
C VAL A 69 -6.95 -13.66 -2.64
N VAL A 70 -5.87 -13.02 -3.05
CA VAL A 70 -4.68 -12.83 -2.21
C VAL A 70 -4.58 -11.36 -1.81
N ILE A 71 -4.33 -11.11 -0.52
CA ILE A 71 -4.00 -9.78 -0.01
C ILE A 71 -2.50 -9.76 0.28
N ASP A 72 -1.74 -8.93 -0.47
CA ASP A 72 -0.29 -8.87 -0.38
C ASP A 72 0.18 -7.65 0.42
N PHE A 73 0.78 -7.91 1.59
CA PHE A 73 1.47 -6.94 2.44
C PHE A 73 2.97 -7.24 2.55
N THR A 74 3.58 -7.70 1.48
CA THR A 74 5.03 -7.89 1.41
C THR A 74 5.74 -6.53 1.21
N ASN A 75 6.72 -6.46 0.36
CA ASN A 75 7.51 -5.24 0.11
C ASN A 75 7.68 -5.01 -1.41
N ALA A 76 8.21 -3.84 -1.78
CA ALA A 76 8.40 -3.44 -3.17
C ALA A 76 9.24 -4.43 -4.01
N HIS A 77 10.15 -5.20 -3.38
CA HIS A 77 10.98 -6.17 -4.10
C HIS A 77 10.24 -7.46 -4.45
N ALA A 78 9.29 -7.88 -3.62
CA ALA A 78 8.58 -9.14 -3.78
C ALA A 78 7.23 -8.99 -4.49
N VAL A 79 6.57 -7.84 -4.32
CA VAL A 79 5.17 -7.64 -4.68
C VAL A 79 4.87 -7.90 -6.15
N MET A 80 5.75 -7.46 -7.06
CA MET A 80 5.50 -7.63 -8.50
C MET A 80 5.62 -9.08 -8.94
N ALA A 81 6.59 -9.83 -8.41
CA ALA A 81 6.73 -11.27 -8.67
C ALA A 81 5.56 -12.06 -8.07
N ASN A 82 5.13 -11.70 -6.87
CA ASN A 82 3.94 -12.29 -6.24
C ASN A 82 2.68 -12.01 -7.06
N ALA A 83 2.47 -10.76 -7.47
CA ALA A 83 1.30 -10.36 -8.25
C ALA A 83 1.23 -11.09 -9.60
N ASP A 84 2.35 -11.20 -10.31
CA ASP A 84 2.41 -11.98 -11.56
C ASP A 84 2.01 -13.44 -11.33
N MET A 85 2.54 -14.08 -10.30
CA MET A 85 2.22 -15.47 -9.95
C MET A 85 0.73 -15.64 -9.58
N ILE A 86 0.16 -14.74 -8.78
CA ILE A 86 -1.23 -14.75 -8.33
C ILE A 86 -2.17 -14.58 -9.53
N ILE A 87 -1.96 -13.49 -10.28
CA ILE A 87 -2.81 -13.09 -11.41
C ILE A 87 -2.77 -14.14 -12.54
N SER A 88 -1.59 -14.70 -12.83
CA SER A 88 -1.42 -15.73 -13.86
C SER A 88 -2.15 -17.04 -13.53
N LYS A 89 -2.47 -17.28 -12.26
CA LYS A 89 -3.32 -18.41 -11.82
C LYS A 89 -4.82 -18.09 -11.82
N GLY A 90 -5.22 -16.90 -12.28
CA GLY A 90 -6.63 -16.49 -12.31
C GLY A 90 -7.18 -16.10 -10.95
N ILE A 91 -6.33 -15.66 -10.02
CA ILE A 91 -6.68 -15.28 -8.64
C ILE A 91 -6.70 -13.76 -8.54
N HIS A 92 -7.70 -13.21 -7.86
CA HIS A 92 -7.77 -11.77 -7.58
C HIS A 92 -6.65 -11.33 -6.65
N CYS A 93 -6.18 -10.07 -6.79
CA CYS A 93 -5.05 -9.57 -6.01
C CYS A 93 -5.36 -8.19 -5.40
N VAL A 94 -5.17 -8.07 -4.09
CA VAL A 94 -5.21 -6.78 -3.38
C VAL A 94 -3.81 -6.49 -2.86
N ILE A 95 -3.19 -5.44 -3.33
CA ILE A 95 -1.81 -5.07 -3.03
C ILE A 95 -1.80 -3.90 -2.05
N GLY A 96 -1.25 -4.13 -0.86
CA GLY A 96 -1.03 -3.14 0.18
C GLY A 96 0.43 -2.73 0.35
N ALA A 97 1.34 -3.29 -0.44
CA ALA A 97 2.74 -2.89 -0.45
C ALA A 97 2.90 -1.48 -1.03
N SER A 98 3.77 -0.68 -0.42
CA SER A 98 4.14 0.65 -0.93
C SER A 98 5.28 0.58 -1.93
N GLY A 99 5.48 1.64 -2.71
CA GLY A 99 6.62 1.78 -3.61
C GLY A 99 6.41 1.25 -5.03
N ILE A 100 5.19 0.90 -5.42
CA ILE A 100 4.85 0.54 -6.80
C ILE A 100 4.87 1.82 -7.66
N ASN A 101 5.66 1.80 -8.72
CA ASN A 101 5.80 2.92 -9.66
C ASN A 101 4.79 2.84 -10.82
N SER A 102 4.74 3.90 -11.66
CA SER A 102 3.78 4.00 -12.75
C SER A 102 3.94 2.91 -13.82
N SER A 103 5.15 2.43 -14.10
CA SER A 103 5.39 1.34 -15.06
C SER A 103 4.94 -0.01 -14.52
N GLU A 104 5.10 -0.22 -13.22
CA GLU A 104 4.59 -1.42 -12.54
C GLU A 104 3.05 -1.42 -12.47
N LEU A 105 2.42 -0.27 -12.23
CA LEU A 105 0.96 -0.13 -12.32
C LEU A 105 0.44 -0.49 -13.71
N ALA A 106 1.08 0.02 -14.77
CA ALA A 106 0.72 -0.34 -16.15
C ALA A 106 0.89 -1.84 -16.43
N THR A 107 1.91 -2.48 -15.86
CA THR A 107 2.11 -3.93 -15.95
C THR A 107 0.98 -4.71 -15.27
N LEU A 108 0.58 -4.28 -14.06
CA LEU A 108 -0.54 -4.90 -13.32
C LEU A 108 -1.85 -4.77 -14.09
N GLU A 109 -2.11 -3.61 -14.71
CA GLU A 109 -3.29 -3.40 -15.55
C GLU A 109 -3.32 -4.37 -16.74
N GLN A 110 -2.19 -4.55 -17.43
CA GLN A 110 -2.09 -5.53 -18.53
C GLN A 110 -2.33 -6.96 -18.07
N LEU A 111 -1.76 -7.36 -16.93
CA LEU A 111 -1.96 -8.69 -16.35
C LEU A 111 -3.44 -8.90 -15.97
N GLN A 112 -4.06 -7.90 -15.33
CA GLN A 112 -5.49 -7.93 -14.99
C GLN A 112 -6.36 -8.18 -16.23
N LEU A 113 -6.14 -7.40 -17.28
CA LEU A 113 -6.89 -7.51 -18.53
C LEU A 113 -6.68 -8.88 -19.21
N LYS A 114 -5.43 -9.34 -19.25
CA LYS A 114 -5.05 -10.62 -19.88
C LYS A 114 -5.69 -11.82 -19.19
N HIS A 115 -5.75 -11.81 -17.87
CA HIS A 115 -6.22 -12.96 -17.07
C HIS A 115 -7.66 -12.83 -16.57
N GLY A 116 -8.32 -11.68 -16.78
CA GLY A 116 -9.72 -11.45 -16.43
C GLY A 116 -9.99 -11.44 -14.93
N VAL A 117 -9.02 -11.00 -14.11
CA VAL A 117 -9.13 -10.94 -12.64
C VAL A 117 -9.21 -9.49 -12.14
N GLY A 118 -9.67 -9.29 -10.91
CA GLY A 118 -9.61 -7.99 -10.24
C GLY A 118 -8.25 -7.77 -9.59
N VAL A 119 -7.65 -6.60 -9.82
CA VAL A 119 -6.43 -6.16 -9.15
C VAL A 119 -6.69 -4.80 -8.51
N ALA A 120 -6.39 -4.65 -7.22
CA ALA A 120 -6.50 -3.39 -6.51
C ALA A 120 -5.16 -3.05 -5.84
N VAL A 121 -4.61 -1.89 -6.15
CA VAL A 121 -3.41 -1.36 -5.49
C VAL A 121 -3.85 -0.28 -4.51
N ILE A 122 -3.63 -0.50 -3.22
CA ILE A 122 -4.06 0.37 -2.13
C ILE A 122 -2.84 0.78 -1.32
N PRO A 123 -2.21 1.91 -1.64
CA PRO A 123 -0.94 2.31 -1.00
C PRO A 123 -1.13 2.80 0.45
N MET A 124 -2.38 2.97 0.90
CA MET A 124 -2.69 3.59 2.18
C MET A 124 -3.89 2.92 2.88
N PHE A 125 -3.62 2.30 4.02
CA PHE A 125 -4.64 1.65 4.87
C PHE A 125 -5.01 2.45 6.13
N ALA A 126 -4.32 3.58 6.39
CA ALA A 126 -4.64 4.45 7.52
C ALA A 126 -5.86 5.31 7.20
N ILE A 127 -6.99 5.06 7.89
CA ILE A 127 -8.24 5.80 7.68
C ILE A 127 -8.04 7.32 7.83
N GLY A 128 -7.19 7.75 8.79
CA GLY A 128 -6.87 9.17 9.00
C GLY A 128 -6.21 9.81 7.78
N ALA A 129 -5.33 9.10 7.08
CA ALA A 129 -4.69 9.58 5.86
C ALA A 129 -5.70 9.69 4.69
N VAL A 130 -6.61 8.72 4.57
CA VAL A 130 -7.69 8.77 3.56
C VAL A 130 -8.62 9.96 3.79
N VAL A 131 -9.01 10.18 5.06
CA VAL A 131 -9.86 11.32 5.45
C VAL A 131 -9.12 12.63 5.23
N LEU A 132 -7.84 12.73 5.62
CA LEU A 132 -7.01 13.92 5.38
C LEU A 132 -6.94 14.26 3.88
N LYS A 133 -6.67 13.28 3.02
CA LYS A 133 -6.65 13.50 1.56
C LYS A 133 -7.98 14.08 1.06
N LYS A 134 -9.09 13.51 1.48
CA LYS A 134 -10.43 13.98 1.07
C LYS A 134 -10.68 15.41 1.54
N LEU A 135 -10.40 15.71 2.79
CA LEU A 135 -10.60 17.06 3.35
C LEU A 135 -9.65 18.08 2.74
N ALA A 136 -8.38 17.72 2.52
CA ALA A 136 -7.40 18.58 1.87
C ALA A 136 -7.81 18.89 0.43
N SER A 137 -8.30 17.92 -0.33
CA SER A 137 -8.81 18.14 -1.71
C SER A 137 -9.97 19.12 -1.75
N GLU A 138 -10.90 19.02 -0.81
CA GLU A 138 -12.03 19.96 -0.76
C GLU A 138 -11.59 21.36 -0.31
N ALA A 139 -10.76 21.45 0.72
CA ALA A 139 -10.29 22.73 1.26
C ALA A 139 -9.39 23.49 0.28
N SER A 140 -8.52 22.78 -0.43
CA SER A 140 -7.51 23.38 -1.31
C SER A 140 -8.11 24.21 -2.46
N LYS A 141 -9.33 23.95 -2.85
CA LYS A 141 -10.06 24.71 -3.88
C LYS A 141 -10.22 26.20 -3.56
N PHE A 142 -10.12 26.54 -2.26
CA PHE A 142 -10.34 27.90 -1.75
C PHE A 142 -9.04 28.67 -1.42
N PHE A 143 -7.88 28.03 -1.62
CA PHE A 143 -6.57 28.62 -1.26
C PHE A 143 -5.64 28.61 -2.48
N ASP A 144 -4.78 29.64 -2.58
CA ASP A 144 -3.83 29.77 -3.68
C ASP A 144 -2.48 29.13 -3.38
N TYR A 145 -2.19 28.83 -2.10
CA TYR A 145 -0.94 28.25 -1.65
C TYR A 145 -1.20 26.96 -0.86
N VAL A 146 -0.35 25.98 -1.07
CA VAL A 146 -0.38 24.71 -0.32
C VAL A 146 1.05 24.29 0.01
N ASP A 147 1.29 24.06 1.30
CA ASP A 147 2.53 23.47 1.79
C ASP A 147 2.21 22.16 2.52
N ILE A 148 2.98 21.12 2.24
CA ILE A 148 2.92 19.83 2.93
C ILE A 148 4.13 19.73 3.85
N ILE A 149 3.88 19.57 5.14
CA ILE A 149 4.94 19.39 6.16
C ILE A 149 4.74 18.02 6.79
N GLU A 150 5.76 17.18 6.73
CA GLU A 150 5.72 15.83 7.30
C GLU A 150 6.91 15.56 8.21
N ALA A 151 6.70 14.73 9.20
CA ALA A 151 7.73 14.29 10.13
C ALA A 151 7.73 12.75 10.23
N HIS A 152 8.91 12.15 10.20
CA HIS A 152 9.12 10.72 10.24
C HIS A 152 10.22 10.34 11.22
N HIS A 153 10.28 9.06 11.57
CA HIS A 153 11.39 8.49 12.32
C HIS A 153 12.70 8.55 11.52
N GLU A 154 13.81 8.58 12.20
CA GLU A 154 15.15 8.74 11.62
C GLU A 154 15.60 7.64 10.65
N GLN A 155 14.95 6.46 10.68
CA GLN A 155 15.25 5.31 9.81
C GLN A 155 14.51 5.34 8.46
N LYS A 156 13.78 6.44 8.16
CA LYS A 156 13.11 6.57 6.86
C LYS A 156 14.14 6.77 5.75
N ILE A 157 14.01 5.99 4.67
CA ILE A 157 15.00 5.92 3.60
C ILE A 157 14.63 6.74 2.35
N ASP A 158 13.38 7.19 2.23
CA ASP A 158 12.88 7.96 1.09
C ASP A 158 12.38 9.35 1.56
N ALA A 159 12.52 10.35 0.70
CA ALA A 159 12.02 11.71 0.90
C ALA A 159 11.66 12.35 -0.46
N PRO A 160 10.47 12.97 -0.60
CA PRO A 160 9.34 12.94 0.32
C PRO A 160 8.72 11.56 0.49
N SER A 161 7.79 11.40 1.46
CA SER A 161 7.06 10.15 1.62
C SER A 161 6.13 9.87 0.43
N GLY A 162 5.83 8.60 0.18
CA GLY A 162 4.85 8.23 -0.84
C GLY A 162 3.49 8.88 -0.62
N PHE A 163 3.08 9.09 0.64
CA PHE A 163 1.85 9.80 0.99
C PHE A 163 1.89 11.29 0.61
N ALA A 164 2.98 11.98 0.94
CA ALA A 164 3.14 13.40 0.60
C ALA A 164 3.17 13.61 -0.93
N MET A 165 3.85 12.74 -1.65
CA MET A 165 3.89 12.76 -3.11
C MET A 165 2.52 12.51 -3.75
N ASP A 166 1.76 11.55 -3.21
CA ASP A 166 0.41 11.23 -3.69
C ASP A 166 -0.58 12.38 -3.37
N LEU A 167 -0.48 12.95 -2.17
CA LEU A 167 -1.27 14.12 -1.77
C LEU A 167 -0.96 15.32 -2.68
N ALA A 168 0.31 15.63 -2.91
CA ALA A 168 0.72 16.76 -3.76
C ALA A 168 0.21 16.60 -5.21
N ARG A 169 0.31 15.40 -5.79
CA ARG A 169 -0.24 15.10 -7.12
C ARG A 169 -1.75 15.34 -7.17
N MET A 170 -2.48 14.76 -6.22
CA MET A 170 -3.93 14.91 -6.14
C MET A 170 -4.35 16.38 -6.02
N LEU A 171 -3.64 17.17 -5.21
CA LEU A 171 -3.93 18.59 -5.07
C LEU A 171 -3.63 19.37 -6.35
N SER A 172 -2.49 19.12 -7.00
CA SER A 172 -2.11 19.78 -8.25
C SER A 172 -2.98 19.42 -9.46
N GLU A 173 -3.70 18.30 -9.42
CA GLU A 173 -4.73 17.97 -10.41
C GLU A 173 -6.00 18.79 -10.23
N THR A 174 -6.24 19.36 -9.04
CA THR A 174 -7.43 20.16 -8.74
C THR A 174 -7.32 21.58 -9.25
N LYS A 175 -6.17 22.21 -9.10
CA LYS A 175 -5.83 23.55 -9.62
C LYS A 175 -4.31 23.76 -9.62
N GLU A 176 -3.86 24.77 -10.36
CA GLU A 176 -2.49 25.27 -10.24
C GLU A 176 -2.33 26.06 -8.94
N TYR A 177 -1.25 25.84 -8.23
CA TYR A 177 -0.90 26.56 -7.01
C TYR A 177 0.31 27.47 -7.24
N ASP A 178 0.29 28.62 -6.59
CA ASP A 178 1.43 29.53 -6.56
C ASP A 178 2.42 29.07 -5.48
N ARG A 179 3.70 29.07 -5.82
CA ARG A 179 4.76 28.94 -4.84
C ARG A 179 5.40 30.29 -4.56
N ASN A 180 5.35 30.72 -3.30
CA ASN A 180 6.08 31.91 -2.88
C ASN A 180 7.57 31.73 -3.11
N GLN A 181 8.16 32.59 -3.91
CA GLN A 181 9.60 32.64 -4.16
C GLN A 181 10.27 33.56 -3.13
N VAL A 182 11.46 33.18 -2.65
CA VAL A 182 12.31 34.05 -1.86
C VAL A 182 13.33 34.72 -2.78
N GLU A 183 13.68 35.97 -2.49
CA GLU A 183 14.71 36.67 -3.27
C GLU A 183 16.11 36.09 -3.04
N VAL A 184 16.38 35.61 -1.82
CA VAL A 184 17.68 35.05 -1.47
C VAL A 184 17.47 33.76 -0.63
N GLU A 185 18.05 32.67 -1.12
CA GLU A 185 18.12 31.38 -0.38
C GLU A 185 19.54 31.21 0.15
N SER A 186 19.75 31.48 1.43
CA SER A 186 21.09 31.45 2.06
C SER A 186 21.66 30.03 2.16
N ILE A 187 20.79 29.02 2.22
CA ILE A 187 21.14 27.61 2.19
C ILE A 187 20.32 26.95 1.09
N PRO A 188 20.95 26.39 0.05
CA PRO A 188 20.21 25.74 -1.04
C PRO A 188 19.22 24.70 -0.55
N ASN A 189 18.02 24.69 -1.15
CA ASN A 189 16.90 23.79 -0.84
C ASN A 189 16.29 23.98 0.58
N SER A 190 16.56 25.11 1.26
CA SER A 190 15.94 25.42 2.55
C SER A 190 14.42 25.63 2.43
N ARG A 191 13.90 25.88 1.22
CA ARG A 191 12.48 25.98 0.89
C ARG A 191 11.80 24.62 0.60
N GLY A 192 12.50 23.52 0.88
CA GLY A 192 11.99 22.18 0.63
C GLY A 192 11.90 21.81 -0.86
N GLY A 193 11.28 20.69 -1.14
CA GLY A 193 10.97 20.25 -2.49
C GLY A 193 9.70 20.90 -3.04
N GLU A 194 9.46 20.73 -4.35
CA GLU A 194 8.25 21.22 -5.01
C GLU A 194 7.71 20.19 -5.99
N LEU A 195 6.39 20.09 -6.07
CA LEU A 195 5.70 19.35 -7.09
C LEU A 195 4.49 20.19 -7.59
N ASN A 196 4.58 20.72 -8.82
CA ASN A 196 3.49 21.46 -9.48
C ASN A 196 2.90 22.59 -8.59
N GLY A 197 3.77 23.44 -8.01
CA GLY A 197 3.40 24.54 -7.12
C GLY A 197 3.16 24.16 -5.66
N VAL A 198 3.05 22.88 -5.33
CA VAL A 198 2.90 22.41 -3.95
C VAL A 198 4.29 22.24 -3.33
N SER A 199 4.57 22.97 -2.24
CA SER A 199 5.81 22.81 -1.49
C SER A 199 5.74 21.61 -0.56
N ILE A 200 6.85 20.83 -0.44
CA ILE A 200 6.91 19.65 0.41
C ILE A 200 8.15 19.71 1.30
N HIS A 201 7.97 19.55 2.61
CA HIS A 201 9.01 19.58 3.61
C HIS A 201 8.96 18.30 4.46
N LEU A 202 10.09 17.59 4.54
CA LEU A 202 10.22 16.40 5.37
C LEU A 202 11.26 16.63 6.46
N SER A 203 10.90 16.30 7.70
CA SER A 203 11.81 16.28 8.83
C SER A 203 11.95 14.86 9.39
N LEU A 204 13.18 14.45 9.68
CA LEU A 204 13.45 13.25 10.47
C LEU A 204 13.56 13.63 11.94
N ILE A 205 12.79 13.00 12.77
CA ILE A 205 12.71 13.28 14.21
C ILE A 205 12.85 12.00 15.03
N HIS A 206 13.17 12.11 16.30
CA HIS A 206 13.43 11.01 17.23
C HIS A 206 12.12 10.35 17.75
N ILE A 207 11.33 9.78 16.90
CA ILE A 207 10.09 9.07 17.30
C ILE A 207 10.14 7.58 17.03
#